data_b6c7725c8ad1cedfca6c9b50d15beed9
#
_entry.id   b6c7725c8ad1cedfca6c9b50d15beed9
#
_cell.length_a   1.000
_cell.length_b   1.000
_cell.length_c   1.000
_cell.angle_alpha   90.00
_cell.angle_beta   90.00
_cell.angle_gamma   90.00
#
_symmetry.space_group_name_H-M   'P 1'
#
loop_
_entity.id
_entity.type
_entity.pdbx_description
1 polymer ?
#
loop_
_entity_poly.entity_id
_entity_poly.type
_entity_poly.pdbx_seq_one_letter_code
_entity_poly.pdbx_strand_id
1 'polypeptide(L)'
;MRKDAIPIEETRLHGINDIEDYPDFHERHRVFPAVFEDRQHKKILDIAAGVGCAAQRIQENYPADLLCNDISPTCLRILRELGMPTVSFDIDDDELAFPCPEGQFDAIIALATIEHVIHVDHFMKEIHRILSNEGYLYMTTPNYGSLLYLPRFLLAGKTFHDPLSRSSRQRYEFYAHVRYFTYRSLIEFVSSFGFVPDTVYLALPEGSACYRSLSKPKAVAFRYAMMLMYNLLSPRWAAEPIVCFRRASSRVNRKFRKVTL
;
A
#
# COMPACT_ATOMS: atom_id res chain seq x y z
N MET A 1 2.78 12.42 -16.45
CA MET A 1 2.83 10.91 -16.46
C MET A 1 4.07 10.40 -17.14
N ARG A 2 4.69 9.40 -16.60
CA ARG A 2 5.67 8.58 -17.34
C ARG A 2 4.93 7.91 -18.49
N LYS A 3 5.21 8.29 -19.75
CA LYS A 3 4.50 7.81 -20.96
C LYS A 3 4.47 6.29 -21.13
N ASP A 4 5.32 5.59 -20.39
CA ASP A 4 5.50 4.13 -20.42
C ASP A 4 4.96 3.42 -19.16
N ALA A 5 4.27 4.10 -18.23
CA ALA A 5 3.76 3.49 -17.00
C ALA A 5 2.74 2.37 -17.29
N ILE A 6 1.75 2.65 -18.14
CA ILE A 6 0.75 1.64 -18.53
C ILE A 6 1.39 0.45 -19.25
N PRO A 7 2.21 0.62 -20.33
CA PRO A 7 2.89 -0.50 -20.98
C PRO A 7 3.77 -1.35 -20.05
N ILE A 8 4.46 -0.72 -19.09
CA ILE A 8 5.30 -1.43 -18.12
C ILE A 8 4.41 -2.30 -17.21
N GLU A 9 3.31 -1.73 -16.70
CA GLU A 9 2.37 -2.45 -15.83
C GLU A 9 1.67 -3.59 -16.59
N GLU A 10 1.17 -3.36 -17.81
CA GLU A 10 0.57 -4.40 -18.64
C GLU A 10 1.56 -5.54 -18.96
N THR A 11 2.85 -5.24 -19.12
CA THR A 11 3.88 -6.26 -19.29
C THR A 11 4.03 -7.13 -18.03
N ARG A 12 3.95 -6.51 -16.85
CA ARG A 12 3.98 -7.21 -15.55
C ARG A 12 2.77 -8.11 -15.35
N LEU A 13 1.61 -7.65 -15.82
CA LEU A 13 0.32 -8.33 -15.70
C LEU A 13 0.05 -9.33 -16.83
N HIS A 14 1.01 -9.54 -17.73
CA HIS A 14 0.83 -10.49 -18.84
C HIS A 14 0.52 -11.90 -18.32
N GLY A 15 -0.61 -12.47 -18.75
CA GLY A 15 -1.09 -13.78 -18.34
C GLY A 15 -1.94 -13.77 -17.06
N ILE A 16 -2.17 -12.61 -16.45
CA ILE A 16 -3.11 -12.46 -15.33
C ILE A 16 -4.51 -12.23 -15.89
N ASN A 17 -5.41 -13.18 -15.65
CA ASN A 17 -6.79 -13.11 -16.14
C ASN A 17 -7.77 -12.79 -15.00
N ASP A 18 -7.46 -13.19 -13.79
CA ASP A 18 -8.27 -12.96 -12.61
C ASP A 18 -7.38 -12.70 -11.38
N ILE A 19 -8.02 -12.47 -10.23
CA ILE A 19 -7.31 -12.19 -8.96
C ILE A 19 -6.52 -13.41 -8.45
N GLU A 20 -6.94 -14.63 -8.81
CA GLU A 20 -6.31 -15.87 -8.35
C GLU A 20 -4.99 -16.13 -9.08
N ASP A 21 -4.88 -15.68 -10.32
CA ASP A 21 -3.64 -15.71 -11.10
C ASP A 21 -2.55 -14.78 -10.53
N TYR A 22 -2.94 -13.80 -9.69
CA TYR A 22 -2.01 -12.78 -9.22
C TYR A 22 -1.05 -13.32 -8.15
N PRO A 23 0.27 -13.42 -8.47
CA PRO A 23 1.23 -14.09 -7.58
C PRO A 23 1.65 -13.21 -6.39
N ASP A 24 1.41 -11.91 -6.47
CA ASP A 24 1.94 -10.91 -5.55
C ASP A 24 0.96 -10.54 -4.42
N PHE A 25 0.22 -11.54 -3.90
CA PHE A 25 -0.56 -11.34 -2.69
C PHE A 25 0.37 -11.17 -1.49
N HIS A 26 0.27 -10.02 -0.81
CA HIS A 26 1.07 -9.67 0.36
C HIS A 26 0.23 -9.63 1.63
N GLU A 27 0.90 -9.71 2.79
CA GLU A 27 0.22 -9.63 4.10
C GLU A 27 -0.51 -8.28 4.30
N ARG A 28 -0.03 -7.19 3.66
CA ARG A 28 -0.72 -5.90 3.68
C ARG A 28 -2.14 -5.95 3.11
N HIS A 29 -2.41 -6.82 2.13
CA HIS A 29 -3.75 -7.01 1.59
C HIS A 29 -4.62 -7.84 2.53
N ARG A 30 -4.03 -8.89 3.13
CA ARG A 30 -4.72 -9.82 4.02
C ARG A 30 -5.35 -9.15 5.23
N VAL A 31 -4.68 -8.17 5.81
CA VAL A 31 -5.13 -7.53 7.06
C VAL A 31 -6.29 -6.56 6.89
N PHE A 32 -6.73 -6.29 5.67
CA PHE A 32 -7.99 -5.58 5.45
C PHE A 32 -9.19 -6.54 5.58
N PRO A 33 -10.31 -6.10 6.19
CA PRO A 33 -10.55 -4.78 6.78
C PRO A 33 -10.14 -4.64 8.26
N ALA A 34 -9.40 -5.59 8.85
CA ALA A 34 -9.06 -5.56 10.29
C ALA A 34 -8.30 -4.29 10.72
N VAL A 35 -7.54 -3.64 9.79
CA VAL A 35 -6.87 -2.36 10.04
C VAL A 35 -7.83 -1.18 10.27
N PHE A 36 -9.11 -1.36 9.95
CA PHE A 36 -10.13 -0.34 10.24
C PHE A 36 -10.52 -0.33 11.72
N GLU A 37 -10.30 -1.43 12.43
CA GLU A 37 -10.68 -1.60 13.84
C GLU A 37 -12.17 -1.29 14.05
N ASP A 38 -12.49 -0.37 14.95
CA ASP A 38 -13.84 0.12 15.28
C ASP A 38 -14.26 1.35 14.46
N ARG A 39 -13.43 1.81 13.51
CA ARG A 39 -13.76 2.96 12.65
C ARG A 39 -14.89 2.60 11.70
N GLN A 40 -15.87 3.49 11.59
CA GLN A 40 -17.08 3.32 10.77
C GLN A 40 -16.91 4.02 9.42
N HIS A 41 -16.05 3.51 8.53
CA HIS A 41 -15.90 4.06 7.20
C HIS A 41 -17.12 3.76 6.35
N LYS A 42 -17.61 4.76 5.61
CA LYS A 42 -18.79 4.65 4.74
C LYS A 42 -18.41 4.76 3.27
N LYS A 43 -17.46 5.62 2.94
CA LYS A 43 -17.00 5.86 1.56
C LYS A 43 -15.49 5.70 1.48
N ILE A 44 -15.05 4.64 0.86
CA ILE A 44 -13.65 4.25 0.76
C ILE A 44 -13.18 4.40 -0.69
N LEU A 45 -12.00 4.98 -0.89
CA LEU A 45 -11.28 4.95 -2.17
C LEU A 45 -10.04 4.07 -2.02
N ASP A 46 -9.91 3.07 -2.86
CA ASP A 46 -8.67 2.29 -3.04
C ASP A 46 -7.93 2.83 -4.27
N ILE A 47 -6.82 3.53 -4.05
CA ILE A 47 -6.02 4.16 -5.10
C ILE A 47 -4.94 3.19 -5.58
N ALA A 48 -4.83 3.03 -6.90
CA ALA A 48 -3.98 2.04 -7.55
C ALA A 48 -4.28 0.63 -6.98
N ALA A 49 -5.57 0.27 -7.03
CA ALA A 49 -6.12 -0.93 -6.40
C ALA A 49 -5.56 -2.24 -6.98
N GLY A 50 -4.86 -2.17 -8.13
CA GLY A 50 -4.34 -3.32 -8.83
C GLY A 50 -5.45 -4.29 -9.22
N VAL A 51 -5.22 -5.58 -9.04
CA VAL A 51 -6.23 -6.62 -9.30
C VAL A 51 -7.28 -6.74 -8.18
N GLY A 52 -7.29 -5.86 -7.17
CA GLY A 52 -8.32 -5.79 -6.15
C GLY A 52 -8.12 -6.65 -4.90
N CYS A 53 -6.89 -7.07 -4.59
CA CYS A 53 -6.62 -7.98 -3.45
C CYS A 53 -7.09 -7.42 -2.09
N ALA A 54 -6.97 -6.13 -1.83
CA ALA A 54 -7.51 -5.51 -0.62
C ALA A 54 -9.00 -5.18 -0.79
N ALA A 55 -9.38 -4.67 -1.96
CA ALA A 55 -10.74 -4.27 -2.30
C ALA A 55 -11.75 -5.42 -2.14
N GLN A 56 -11.45 -6.61 -2.67
CA GLN A 56 -12.31 -7.78 -2.54
C GLN A 56 -12.58 -8.13 -1.07
N ARG A 57 -11.53 -8.15 -0.25
CA ARG A 57 -11.68 -8.45 1.18
C ARG A 57 -12.53 -7.42 1.93
N ILE A 58 -12.39 -6.15 1.55
CA ILE A 58 -13.21 -5.06 2.10
C ILE A 58 -14.65 -5.26 1.67
N GLN A 59 -14.92 -5.46 0.39
CA GLN A 59 -16.26 -5.65 -0.15
C GLN A 59 -17.00 -6.82 0.51
N GLU A 60 -16.30 -7.94 0.74
CA GLU A 60 -16.88 -9.14 1.35
C GLU A 60 -17.15 -9.01 2.86
N ASN A 61 -16.37 -8.19 3.57
CA ASN A 61 -16.31 -8.24 5.03
C ASN A 61 -16.55 -6.90 5.73
N TYR A 62 -16.83 -5.83 4.97
CA TYR A 62 -17.01 -4.50 5.55
C TYR A 62 -18.10 -3.70 4.82
N PRO A 63 -19.09 -3.13 5.54
CA PRO A 63 -20.25 -2.46 4.93
C PRO A 63 -19.92 -1.01 4.56
N ALA A 64 -19.25 -0.79 3.42
CA ALA A 64 -18.93 0.54 2.91
C ALA A 64 -19.10 0.63 1.39
N ASP A 65 -19.33 1.84 0.89
CA ASP A 65 -19.24 2.14 -0.53
C ASP A 65 -17.76 2.19 -0.92
N LEU A 66 -17.29 1.22 -1.66
CA LEU A 66 -15.91 1.12 -2.11
C LEU A 66 -15.80 1.55 -3.58
N LEU A 67 -14.90 2.48 -3.88
CA LEU A 67 -14.51 2.87 -5.23
C LEU A 67 -13.05 2.50 -5.47
N CYS A 68 -12.73 1.86 -6.58
CA CYS A 68 -11.37 1.46 -6.94
C CYS A 68 -10.84 2.32 -8.08
N ASN A 69 -9.66 2.89 -7.92
CA ASN A 69 -8.93 3.57 -8.99
C ASN A 69 -7.79 2.70 -9.49
N ASP A 70 -7.64 2.62 -10.80
CA ASP A 70 -6.44 2.11 -11.47
C ASP A 70 -6.34 2.71 -12.87
N ILE A 71 -5.14 2.68 -13.48
CA ILE A 71 -4.90 3.10 -14.86
C ILE A 71 -4.71 1.92 -15.82
N SER A 72 -4.40 0.72 -15.30
CA SER A 72 -4.20 -0.49 -16.08
C SER A 72 -5.53 -1.02 -16.61
N PRO A 73 -5.70 -1.19 -17.92
CA PRO A 73 -6.88 -1.84 -18.49
C PRO A 73 -7.12 -3.24 -17.93
N THR A 74 -6.06 -4.01 -17.69
CA THR A 74 -6.15 -5.36 -17.09
C THR A 74 -6.70 -5.31 -15.68
N CYS A 75 -6.16 -4.43 -14.82
CA CYS A 75 -6.67 -4.25 -13.46
C CYS A 75 -8.12 -3.79 -13.44
N LEU A 76 -8.48 -2.79 -14.25
CA LEU A 76 -9.84 -2.28 -14.36
C LEU A 76 -10.84 -3.34 -14.84
N ARG A 77 -10.43 -4.24 -15.74
CA ARG A 77 -11.26 -5.36 -16.20
C ARG A 77 -11.52 -6.31 -15.03
N ILE A 78 -10.47 -6.77 -14.34
CA ILE A 78 -10.59 -7.69 -13.21
C ILE A 78 -11.45 -7.10 -12.09
N LEU A 79 -11.23 -5.84 -11.72
CA LEU A 79 -12.04 -5.15 -10.71
C LEU A 79 -13.53 -5.12 -11.07
N ARG A 80 -13.87 -4.85 -12.35
CA ARG A 80 -15.26 -4.86 -12.82
C ARG A 80 -15.87 -6.26 -12.82
N GLU A 81 -15.11 -7.28 -13.21
CA GLU A 81 -15.53 -8.68 -13.14
C GLU A 81 -15.80 -9.13 -11.70
N LEU A 82 -15.07 -8.59 -10.72
CA LEU A 82 -15.34 -8.75 -9.30
C LEU A 82 -16.54 -7.91 -8.79
N GLY A 83 -17.21 -7.15 -9.68
CA GLY A 83 -18.34 -6.30 -9.30
C GLY A 83 -17.98 -5.02 -8.56
N MET A 84 -16.72 -4.56 -8.66
CA MET A 84 -16.28 -3.35 -7.98
C MET A 84 -16.58 -2.09 -8.80
N PRO A 85 -17.15 -1.02 -8.19
CA PRO A 85 -17.17 0.30 -8.80
C PRO A 85 -15.75 0.78 -9.10
N THR A 86 -15.50 1.20 -10.36
CA THR A 86 -14.17 1.63 -10.80
C THR A 86 -14.19 3.04 -11.37
N VAL A 87 -13.12 3.77 -11.15
CA VAL A 87 -12.79 5.02 -11.82
C VAL A 87 -11.35 4.91 -12.35
N SER A 88 -11.08 5.51 -13.52
CA SER A 88 -9.74 5.54 -14.07
C SER A 88 -9.26 6.98 -14.18
N PHE A 89 -8.20 7.30 -13.48
CA PHE A 89 -7.46 8.55 -13.61
C PHE A 89 -6.00 8.30 -13.24
N ASP A 90 -5.13 9.09 -13.83
CA ASP A 90 -3.71 9.03 -13.56
C ASP A 90 -3.39 9.82 -12.27
N ILE A 91 -2.89 9.13 -11.25
CA ILE A 91 -2.50 9.74 -9.98
C ILE A 91 -1.22 10.56 -10.07
N ASP A 92 -0.48 10.45 -11.17
CA ASP A 92 0.78 11.13 -11.43
C ASP A 92 0.65 12.27 -12.45
N ASP A 93 -0.58 12.57 -12.89
CA ASP A 93 -0.88 13.73 -13.73
C ASP A 93 -1.03 14.97 -12.84
N ASP A 94 -0.05 15.86 -12.87
CA ASP A 94 -0.02 17.07 -12.04
C ASP A 94 -0.73 18.28 -12.70
N GLU A 95 -1.23 18.13 -13.92
CA GLU A 95 -2.02 19.15 -14.60
C GLU A 95 -3.53 19.05 -14.30
N LEU A 96 -3.99 17.86 -13.86
CA LEU A 96 -5.41 17.58 -13.63
C LEU A 96 -5.68 17.22 -12.17
N ALA A 97 -6.73 17.80 -11.61
CA ALA A 97 -7.24 17.37 -10.31
C ALA A 97 -7.88 15.98 -10.42
N PHE A 98 -7.82 15.18 -9.34
CA PHE A 98 -8.54 13.91 -9.30
C PHE A 98 -10.04 14.14 -9.51
N PRO A 99 -10.72 13.32 -10.32
CA PRO A 99 -12.12 13.51 -10.68
C PRO A 99 -13.07 13.13 -9.53
N CYS A 100 -12.75 13.58 -8.33
CA CYS A 100 -13.46 13.32 -7.10
C CYS A 100 -13.72 14.64 -6.37
N PRO A 101 -14.94 14.89 -5.86
CA PRO A 101 -15.26 16.05 -5.04
C PRO A 101 -14.38 16.18 -3.77
N GLU A 102 -14.22 17.39 -3.29
CA GLU A 102 -13.57 17.68 -2.01
C GLU A 102 -14.31 16.98 -0.87
N GLY A 103 -13.54 16.31 0.03
CA GLY A 103 -14.09 15.66 1.21
C GLY A 103 -15.01 14.47 0.93
N GLN A 104 -14.95 13.87 -0.27
CA GLN A 104 -15.85 12.80 -0.68
C GLN A 104 -15.66 11.52 0.15
N PHE A 105 -14.43 11.18 0.52
CA PHE A 105 -14.09 9.90 1.15
C PHE A 105 -13.76 10.08 2.64
N ASP A 106 -14.20 9.16 3.45
CA ASP A 106 -13.81 9.07 4.86
C ASP A 106 -12.65 8.10 5.11
N ALA A 107 -12.32 7.28 4.12
CA ALA A 107 -11.08 6.51 4.08
C ALA A 107 -10.47 6.46 2.68
N ILE A 108 -9.15 6.58 2.60
CA ILE A 108 -8.36 6.38 1.38
C ILE A 108 -7.30 5.33 1.68
N ILE A 109 -7.16 4.37 0.77
CA ILE A 109 -6.17 3.29 0.83
C ILE A 109 -5.18 3.52 -0.32
N ALA A 110 -3.87 3.52 -0.03
CA ALA A 110 -2.79 3.65 -1.00
C ALA A 110 -1.66 2.68 -0.63
N LEU A 111 -1.76 1.44 -1.12
CA LEU A 111 -0.84 0.36 -0.75
C LEU A 111 0.23 0.16 -1.83
N ALA A 112 1.50 0.36 -1.47
CA ALA A 112 2.63 0.24 -2.39
C ALA A 112 2.42 1.11 -3.66
N THR A 113 2.07 2.37 -3.47
CA THR A 113 1.67 3.30 -4.52
C THR A 113 2.61 4.50 -4.59
N ILE A 114 2.90 5.14 -3.45
CA ILE A 114 3.64 6.41 -3.38
C ILE A 114 5.08 6.30 -3.93
N GLU A 115 5.68 5.12 -3.87
CA GLU A 115 7.02 4.85 -4.43
C GLU A 115 7.08 4.93 -5.94
N HIS A 116 5.95 4.83 -6.62
CA HIS A 116 5.83 4.89 -8.07
C HIS A 116 5.52 6.30 -8.59
N VAL A 117 5.06 7.21 -7.72
CA VAL A 117 4.57 8.54 -8.10
C VAL A 117 5.73 9.53 -8.27
N ILE A 118 5.80 10.20 -9.43
CA ILE A 118 6.79 11.25 -9.71
C ILE A 118 6.35 12.58 -9.09
N HIS A 119 5.10 12.99 -9.33
CA HIS A 119 4.52 14.27 -8.83
C HIS A 119 3.87 14.09 -7.47
N VAL A 120 4.66 13.58 -6.52
CA VAL A 120 4.16 13.16 -5.20
C VAL A 120 3.54 14.28 -4.38
N ASP A 121 3.95 15.54 -4.62
CA ASP A 121 3.35 16.70 -3.96
C ASP A 121 1.92 16.96 -4.43
N HIS A 122 1.66 16.81 -5.74
CA HIS A 122 0.32 16.88 -6.31
C HIS A 122 -0.54 15.73 -5.77
N PHE A 123 -0.05 14.51 -5.83
CA PHE A 123 -0.71 13.32 -5.29
C PHE A 123 -1.16 13.52 -3.83
N MET A 124 -0.27 13.99 -2.96
CA MET A 124 -0.59 14.21 -1.55
C MET A 124 -1.60 15.36 -1.33
N LYS A 125 -1.52 16.43 -2.12
CA LYS A 125 -2.49 17.54 -2.07
C LYS A 125 -3.89 17.08 -2.50
N GLU A 126 -3.98 16.27 -3.56
CA GLU A 126 -5.24 15.74 -4.03
C GLU A 126 -5.84 14.71 -3.05
N ILE A 127 -5.04 13.81 -2.47
CA ILE A 127 -5.49 12.95 -1.38
C ILE A 127 -6.04 13.79 -0.23
N HIS A 128 -5.31 14.85 0.18
CA HIS A 128 -5.78 15.73 1.25
C HIS A 128 -7.09 16.44 0.88
N ARG A 129 -7.27 16.86 -0.37
CA ARG A 129 -8.48 17.53 -0.85
C ARG A 129 -9.70 16.61 -0.82
N ILE A 130 -9.57 15.39 -1.39
CA ILE A 130 -10.72 14.47 -1.54
C ILE A 130 -11.04 13.71 -0.25
N LEU A 131 -10.14 13.67 0.73
CA LEU A 131 -10.39 13.08 2.04
C LEU A 131 -11.17 14.04 2.92
N SER A 132 -12.19 13.55 3.63
CA SER A 132 -12.99 14.33 4.57
C SER A 132 -12.17 14.84 5.76
N ASN A 133 -12.67 15.84 6.49
CA ASN A 133 -11.96 16.43 7.63
C ASN A 133 -11.67 15.44 8.76
N GLU A 134 -12.53 14.44 8.94
CA GLU A 134 -12.38 13.36 9.94
C GLU A 134 -11.87 12.05 9.28
N GLY A 135 -11.40 12.14 8.03
CA GLY A 135 -11.02 10.98 7.24
C GLY A 135 -9.64 10.41 7.59
N TYR A 136 -9.44 9.18 7.17
CA TYR A 136 -8.22 8.41 7.41
C TYR A 136 -7.55 7.98 6.10
N LEU A 137 -6.23 8.10 6.06
CA LEU A 137 -5.38 7.61 4.97
C LEU A 137 -4.60 6.39 5.45
N TYR A 138 -4.78 5.25 4.79
CA TYR A 138 -4.02 4.03 5.02
C TYR A 138 -2.98 3.88 3.93
N MET A 139 -1.71 3.97 4.29
CA MET A 139 -0.62 3.96 3.34
C MET A 139 0.46 2.97 3.71
N THR A 140 1.01 2.29 2.72
CA THR A 140 2.24 1.50 2.86
C THR A 140 3.14 1.71 1.65
N THR A 141 4.43 1.54 1.89
CA THR A 141 5.47 1.49 0.86
C THR A 141 6.61 0.61 1.37
N PRO A 142 7.46 0.03 0.51
CA PRO A 142 8.65 -0.68 0.98
C PRO A 142 9.51 0.20 1.88
N ASN A 143 9.79 -0.30 3.07
CA ASN A 143 10.63 0.41 4.04
C ASN A 143 12.10 0.04 3.83
N TYR A 144 12.82 0.85 3.10
CA TYR A 144 14.23 0.61 2.77
C TYR A 144 15.20 0.70 3.96
N GLY A 145 14.74 1.20 5.11
CA GLY A 145 15.45 1.15 6.39
C GLY A 145 15.20 -0.13 7.19
N SER A 146 14.46 -1.10 6.66
CA SER A 146 14.11 -2.34 7.37
C SER A 146 15.23 -3.37 7.41
N LEU A 147 15.04 -4.40 8.26
CA LEU A 147 15.94 -5.55 8.32
C LEU A 147 15.95 -6.40 7.04
N LEU A 148 15.00 -6.19 6.13
CA LEU A 148 14.98 -6.87 4.84
C LEU A 148 15.98 -6.23 3.85
N TYR A 149 16.07 -4.91 3.81
CA TYR A 149 16.84 -4.17 2.80
C TYR A 149 18.20 -3.70 3.31
N LEU A 150 18.24 -3.18 4.54
CA LEU A 150 19.44 -2.53 5.08
C LEU A 150 20.66 -3.43 5.16
N PRO A 151 20.60 -4.70 5.62
CA PRO A 151 21.78 -5.57 5.68
C PRO A 151 22.42 -5.81 4.30
N ARG A 152 21.63 -5.98 3.27
CA ARG A 152 22.11 -6.19 1.91
C ARG A 152 22.86 -4.97 1.38
N PHE A 153 22.36 -3.77 1.66
CA PHE A 153 23.03 -2.52 1.31
C PHE A 153 24.33 -2.36 2.08
N LEU A 154 24.34 -2.55 3.40
CA LEU A 154 25.50 -2.34 4.24
C LEU A 154 26.59 -3.40 4.04
N LEU A 155 26.23 -4.68 3.85
CA LEU A 155 27.18 -5.78 3.80
C LEU A 155 27.69 -6.08 2.38
N ALA A 156 26.85 -5.85 1.37
CA ALA A 156 27.17 -6.21 -0.01
C ALA A 156 27.28 -5.00 -0.95
N GLY A 157 27.03 -3.78 -0.47
CA GLY A 157 27.03 -2.57 -1.30
C GLY A 157 26.01 -2.62 -2.44
N LYS A 158 25.01 -3.53 -2.36
CA LYS A 158 23.99 -3.69 -3.39
C LYS A 158 22.80 -2.77 -3.13
N THR A 159 22.31 -2.14 -4.20
CA THR A 159 21.06 -1.38 -4.16
C THR A 159 19.88 -2.30 -3.83
N PHE A 160 18.76 -1.70 -3.48
CA PHE A 160 17.55 -2.43 -3.04
C PHE A 160 16.97 -3.31 -4.15
N HIS A 161 17.06 -2.86 -5.40
CA HIS A 161 16.61 -3.57 -6.59
C HIS A 161 17.76 -3.69 -7.58
N ASP A 162 17.81 -4.79 -8.31
CA ASP A 162 18.89 -5.11 -9.22
C ASP A 162 18.39 -5.04 -10.68
N PRO A 163 18.84 -4.04 -11.49
CA PRO A 163 18.42 -3.91 -12.87
C PRO A 163 18.89 -5.06 -13.76
N LEU A 164 19.94 -5.76 -13.32
CA LEU A 164 20.53 -6.91 -14.04
C LEU A 164 20.05 -8.26 -13.50
N SER A 165 19.10 -8.26 -12.58
CA SER A 165 18.55 -9.49 -12.01
C SER A 165 17.90 -10.36 -13.10
N ARG A 166 18.05 -11.69 -12.97
CA ARG A 166 17.31 -12.65 -13.80
C ARG A 166 15.80 -12.64 -13.50
N SER A 167 15.40 -12.21 -12.30
CA SER A 167 13.99 -12.03 -11.93
C SER A 167 13.41 -10.81 -12.64
N SER A 168 12.35 -11.03 -13.43
CA SER A 168 11.59 -9.95 -14.08
C SER A 168 11.00 -8.99 -13.05
N ARG A 169 10.53 -9.50 -11.92
CA ARG A 169 10.03 -8.71 -10.80
C ARG A 169 11.07 -7.72 -10.26
N GLN A 170 12.29 -8.19 -9.95
CA GLN A 170 13.33 -7.29 -9.42
C GLN A 170 13.74 -6.21 -10.42
N ARG A 171 13.75 -6.55 -11.72
CA ARG A 171 13.97 -5.54 -12.77
C ARG A 171 12.83 -4.55 -12.83
N TYR A 172 11.56 -5.02 -12.79
CA TYR A 172 10.40 -4.14 -12.75
C TYR A 172 10.48 -3.16 -11.58
N GLU A 173 10.70 -3.65 -10.36
CA GLU A 173 10.80 -2.83 -9.16
C GLU A 173 11.90 -1.77 -9.27
N PHE A 174 13.05 -2.09 -9.90
CA PHE A 174 14.11 -1.11 -10.14
C PHE A 174 13.66 0.07 -11.02
N TYR A 175 12.92 -0.22 -12.08
CA TYR A 175 12.44 0.81 -13.01
C TYR A 175 11.19 1.53 -12.50
N ALA A 176 10.35 0.85 -11.77
CA ALA A 176 9.07 1.36 -11.31
C ALA A 176 9.18 2.21 -10.03
N HIS A 177 10.09 1.84 -9.12
CA HIS A 177 10.27 2.59 -7.88
C HIS A 177 11.15 3.82 -8.11
N VAL A 178 10.53 4.97 -8.19
CA VAL A 178 11.22 6.26 -8.38
C VAL A 178 11.55 6.94 -7.05
N ARG A 179 10.97 6.45 -5.92
CA ARG A 179 11.18 6.98 -4.57
C ARG A 179 11.48 5.87 -3.58
N TYR A 180 12.38 6.17 -2.65
CA TYR A 180 12.86 5.23 -1.65
C TYR A 180 12.58 5.79 -0.25
N PHE A 181 11.48 5.33 0.35
CA PHE A 181 11.11 5.74 1.69
C PHE A 181 11.68 4.81 2.76
N THR A 182 12.03 5.39 3.90
CA THR A 182 12.11 4.66 5.16
C THR A 182 10.81 4.89 5.93
N TYR A 183 10.54 4.06 6.92
CA TYR A 183 9.38 4.25 7.80
C TYR A 183 9.27 5.68 8.35
N ARG A 184 10.39 6.26 8.76
CA ARG A 184 10.43 7.60 9.32
C ARG A 184 10.22 8.68 8.25
N SER A 185 10.92 8.58 7.13
CA SER A 185 10.79 9.58 6.07
C SER A 185 9.40 9.59 5.44
N LEU A 186 8.70 8.43 5.37
CA LEU A 186 7.31 8.37 4.95
C LEU A 186 6.42 9.17 5.91
N ILE A 187 6.54 8.94 7.22
CA ILE A 187 5.74 9.65 8.22
C ILE A 187 6.01 11.16 8.17
N GLU A 188 7.27 11.57 8.14
CA GLU A 188 7.66 12.98 8.07
C GLU A 188 7.13 13.65 6.80
N PHE A 189 7.25 12.97 5.65
CA PHE A 189 6.78 13.46 4.37
C PHE A 189 5.25 13.62 4.34
N VAL A 190 4.50 12.57 4.69
CA VAL A 190 3.02 12.62 4.70
C VAL A 190 2.53 13.66 5.71
N SER A 191 3.20 13.79 6.86
CA SER A 191 2.83 14.79 7.86
C SER A 191 3.02 16.23 7.38
N SER A 192 3.94 16.50 6.46
CA SER A 192 4.14 17.83 5.89
C SER A 192 2.95 18.32 5.04
N PHE A 193 2.04 17.40 4.66
CA PHE A 193 0.80 17.71 3.93
C PHE A 193 -0.44 17.81 4.84
N GLY A 194 -0.27 18.04 6.14
CA GLY A 194 -1.38 18.24 7.07
C GLY A 194 -2.00 16.94 7.58
N PHE A 195 -1.25 15.85 7.58
CA PHE A 195 -1.64 14.58 8.19
C PHE A 195 -0.93 14.34 9.52
N VAL A 196 -1.57 13.58 10.40
CA VAL A 196 -0.99 13.15 11.67
C VAL A 196 -1.02 11.63 11.74
N PRO A 197 0.10 10.95 12.02
CA PRO A 197 0.11 9.50 12.19
C PRO A 197 -0.73 9.10 13.42
N ASP A 198 -1.64 8.15 13.22
CA ASP A 198 -2.56 7.65 14.24
C ASP A 198 -2.16 6.26 14.73
N THR A 199 -1.99 5.32 13.81
CA THR A 199 -1.69 3.92 14.12
C THR A 199 -0.76 3.32 13.07
N VAL A 200 0.16 2.46 13.49
CA VAL A 200 0.92 1.60 12.58
C VAL A 200 0.50 0.15 12.77
N TYR A 201 0.19 -0.52 11.67
CA TYR A 201 -0.16 -1.93 11.63
C TYR A 201 0.98 -2.75 11.07
N LEU A 202 1.32 -3.82 11.77
CA LEU A 202 2.35 -4.78 11.40
C LEU A 202 1.68 -6.13 11.13
N ALA A 203 1.59 -6.49 9.86
CA ALA A 203 0.97 -7.73 9.43
C ALA A 203 1.90 -8.93 9.67
N LEU A 204 1.46 -9.90 10.46
CA LEU A 204 2.18 -11.16 10.65
C LEU A 204 2.10 -12.04 9.39
N PRO A 205 3.16 -12.80 9.07
CA PRO A 205 3.14 -13.72 7.93
C PRO A 205 2.09 -14.81 8.10
N GLU A 206 1.20 -14.95 7.11
CA GLU A 206 0.15 -15.98 7.11
C GLU A 206 -0.28 -16.41 5.70
N GLY A 207 -0.48 -15.46 4.79
CA GLY A 207 -1.09 -15.70 3.49
C GLY A 207 -0.19 -15.45 2.29
N SER A 208 0.94 -14.78 2.45
CA SER A 208 1.83 -14.47 1.33
C SER A 208 2.44 -15.72 0.69
N ALA A 209 2.75 -15.65 -0.61
CA ALA A 209 3.37 -16.73 -1.34
C ALA A 209 4.67 -17.22 -0.68
N CYS A 210 5.48 -16.26 -0.18
CA CYS A 210 6.72 -16.58 0.55
C CYS A 210 6.44 -17.43 1.80
N TYR A 211 5.42 -17.06 2.59
CA TYR A 211 5.05 -17.81 3.79
C TYR A 211 4.51 -19.20 3.46
N ARG A 212 3.62 -19.29 2.45
CA ARG A 212 3.03 -20.56 1.99
C ARG A 212 4.04 -21.54 1.40
N SER A 213 5.18 -21.06 0.89
CA SER A 213 6.26 -21.91 0.37
C SER A 213 7.09 -22.59 1.48
N LEU A 214 6.94 -22.16 2.73
CA LEU A 214 7.66 -22.75 3.86
C LEU A 214 7.01 -24.07 4.31
N SER A 215 7.84 -25.03 4.75
CA SER A 215 7.32 -26.20 5.47
C SER A 215 6.64 -25.77 6.78
N LYS A 216 5.62 -26.51 7.23
CA LYS A 216 4.84 -26.17 8.44
C LYS A 216 5.70 -25.75 9.65
N PRO A 217 6.76 -26.51 10.08
CA PRO A 217 7.56 -26.09 11.22
C PRO A 217 8.35 -24.81 10.97
N LYS A 218 8.84 -24.58 9.74
CA LYS A 218 9.54 -23.33 9.37
C LYS A 218 8.60 -22.15 9.34
N ALA A 219 7.38 -22.32 8.83
CA ALA A 219 6.35 -21.31 8.80
C ALA A 219 5.96 -20.86 10.21
N VAL A 220 5.72 -21.82 11.14
CA VAL A 220 5.42 -21.52 12.54
C VAL A 220 6.58 -20.79 13.21
N ALA A 221 7.81 -21.28 13.04
CA ALA A 221 8.99 -20.64 13.62
C ALA A 221 9.20 -19.20 13.07
N PHE A 222 9.02 -19.02 11.77
CA PHE A 222 9.12 -17.70 11.13
C PHE A 222 8.05 -16.74 11.64
N ARG A 223 6.78 -17.16 11.70
CA ARG A 223 5.69 -16.34 12.25
C ARG A 223 5.96 -15.94 13.70
N TYR A 224 6.43 -16.88 14.52
CA TYR A 224 6.77 -16.60 15.93
C TYR A 224 7.93 -15.61 16.06
N ALA A 225 8.98 -15.78 15.25
CA ALA A 225 10.10 -14.84 15.22
C ALA A 225 9.67 -13.43 14.79
N MET A 226 8.79 -13.32 13.79
CA MET A 226 8.22 -12.03 13.35
C MET A 226 7.34 -11.41 14.43
N MET A 227 6.52 -12.20 15.11
CA MET A 227 5.70 -11.72 16.24
C MET A 227 6.58 -11.16 17.37
N LEU A 228 7.62 -11.89 17.73
CA LEU A 228 8.58 -11.44 18.75
C LEU A 228 9.29 -10.16 18.31
N MET A 229 9.75 -10.12 17.09
CA MET A 229 10.39 -8.94 16.50
C MET A 229 9.45 -7.72 16.52
N TYR A 230 8.21 -7.88 16.08
CA TYR A 230 7.24 -6.78 16.05
C TYR A 230 6.84 -6.30 17.47
N ASN A 231 6.83 -7.19 18.45
CA ASN A 231 6.55 -6.80 19.84
C ASN A 231 7.72 -6.06 20.50
N LEU A 232 8.94 -6.53 20.27
CA LEU A 232 10.14 -6.02 20.94
C LEU A 232 10.77 -4.82 20.24
N LEU A 233 10.72 -4.79 18.90
CA LEU A 233 11.40 -3.76 18.11
C LEU A 233 10.45 -2.64 17.65
N SER A 234 11.05 -1.51 17.29
CA SER A 234 10.35 -0.40 16.66
C SER A 234 9.80 -0.81 15.30
N PRO A 235 8.62 -0.30 14.88
CA PRO A 235 8.06 -0.50 13.54
C PRO A 235 9.01 -0.14 12.38
N ARG A 236 10.01 0.70 12.64
CA ARG A 236 11.04 1.08 11.65
C ARG A 236 11.80 -0.11 11.05
N TRP A 237 11.77 -1.26 11.69
CA TRP A 237 12.46 -2.46 11.22
C TRP A 237 11.57 -3.39 10.38
N ALA A 238 10.26 -3.14 10.36
CA ALA A 238 9.32 -3.90 9.52
C ALA A 238 9.50 -3.53 8.04
N ALA A 239 9.32 -4.52 7.15
CA ALA A 239 9.53 -4.34 5.72
C ALA A 239 8.45 -3.45 5.06
N GLU A 240 7.19 -3.66 5.41
CA GLU A 240 6.04 -2.96 4.82
C GLU A 240 4.98 -2.65 5.91
N PRO A 241 5.26 -1.71 6.83
CA PRO A 241 4.26 -1.31 7.81
C PRO A 241 3.14 -0.51 7.14
N ILE A 242 1.88 -0.76 7.53
CA ILE A 242 0.76 0.07 7.11
C ILE A 242 0.63 1.20 8.12
N VAL A 243 0.79 2.42 7.67
CA VAL A 243 0.61 3.61 8.51
C VAL A 243 -0.75 4.20 8.25
N CYS A 244 -1.55 4.30 9.28
CA CYS A 244 -2.82 5.02 9.29
C CYS A 244 -2.57 6.45 9.71
N PHE A 245 -2.96 7.39 8.87
CA PHE A 245 -2.91 8.81 9.13
C PHE A 245 -4.34 9.35 9.22
N ARG A 246 -4.51 10.47 9.94
CA ARG A 246 -5.74 11.27 9.95
C ARG A 246 -5.43 12.69 9.54
N ARG A 247 -6.41 13.44 9.06
CA ARG A 247 -6.22 14.90 8.82
C ARG A 247 -5.94 15.63 10.12
N ALA A 248 -5.02 16.59 10.08
CA ALA A 248 -4.60 17.37 11.27
C ALA A 248 -5.71 18.23 11.88
N SER A 249 -6.78 18.52 11.14
CA SER A 249 -7.95 19.30 11.59
C SER A 249 -8.81 18.58 12.64
N SER A 250 -8.65 17.25 12.78
CA SER A 250 -9.39 16.49 13.78
C SER A 250 -8.88 16.84 15.20
N ARG A 251 -9.79 17.27 16.08
CA ARG A 251 -9.48 17.66 17.48
C ARG A 251 -9.07 16.51 18.39
N VAL A 252 -8.98 15.29 17.86
CA VAL A 252 -8.69 14.08 18.63
C VAL A 252 -7.19 13.96 18.84
N ASN A 253 -6.73 14.24 20.04
CA ASN A 253 -5.35 14.03 20.45
C ASN A 253 -5.13 12.56 20.86
N ARG A 254 -5.07 11.64 19.90
CA ARG A 254 -4.75 10.23 20.17
C ARG A 254 -3.24 10.03 20.14
N LYS A 255 -2.72 9.26 21.10
CA LYS A 255 -1.32 8.81 21.08
C LYS A 255 -1.15 7.85 19.91
N PHE A 256 -0.05 7.99 19.18
CA PHE A 256 0.34 7.06 18.11
C PHE A 256 0.46 5.63 18.66
N ARG A 257 -0.19 4.67 18.01
CA ARG A 257 -0.28 3.28 18.44
C ARG A 257 0.41 2.33 17.48
N LYS A 258 0.89 1.21 17.99
CA LYS A 258 1.39 0.08 17.21
C LYS A 258 0.46 -1.11 17.44
N VAL A 259 -0.01 -1.72 16.36
CA VAL A 259 -0.90 -2.90 16.36
C VAL A 259 -0.27 -3.99 15.50
N THR A 260 -0.28 -5.24 15.99
CA THR A 260 0.18 -6.41 15.24
C THR A 260 -1.04 -7.26 14.87
N LEU A 261 -1.18 -7.58 13.57
CA LEU A 261 -2.31 -8.30 12.96
C LEU A 261 -1.86 -9.61 12.29
#